data_a760c0f583f1c996f0cafa989e23e3d9
#
_entry.id   a760c0f583f1c996f0cafa989e23e3d9
#
_cell.length_a   1.000
_cell.length_b   1.000
_cell.length_c   1.000
_cell.angle_alpha   90.00
_cell.angle_beta   90.00
_cell.angle_gamma   90.00
#
_symmetry.space_group_name_H-M   'P 1'
#
loop_
_entity.id
_entity.type
_entity.pdbx_description
1 polymer ?
#
loop_
_entity_poly.entity_id
_entity_poly.type
_entity_poly.pdbx_seq_one_letter_code
_entity_poly.pdbx_strand_id
1 'polypeptide(L)'
;MRYGENSRAKNFWNVVIKSQVAEWLGRVRDEVSLYRHNKQNRKGVVSPDAQEIHVIKDALPQSTFNELLRHIDEKSSGLVRSEVEWRTGGAIGGHELRQGLLWPLLKYLTTESFLNRVRSHTKIHQLQLVPARDTNQISLLDYRGQPGDTDFVDSINKEAAGDGISWHVDGSIYLGDRWAGILVLKEDTREENSKLELRPNGESLQLQKRDLINSLVLFRGDHVEHRVRPLNPGEHRVVLSLLFSPNPVMTKNPLLLRYQSRVNQVFYGNSAL
;
A
#
# COMPACT_ATOMS: atom_id res chain seq x y z
N MET A 1 58.31 1.87 6.69
CA MET A 1 57.15 2.57 6.13
C MET A 1 55.92 1.68 6.23
N ARG A 2 55.17 1.67 7.34
CA ARG A 2 53.89 0.96 7.50
C ARG A 2 53.03 1.68 8.56
N TYR A 3 52.62 2.93 8.30
CA TYR A 3 51.74 3.66 9.23
C TYR A 3 50.58 4.41 8.52
N GLY A 4 50.34 4.23 7.21
CA GLY A 4 49.35 5.03 6.47
C GLY A 4 48.01 4.33 6.21
N GLU A 5 47.91 3.01 6.27
CA GLU A 5 46.68 2.28 5.84
C GLU A 5 45.59 2.17 6.90
N ASN A 6 45.96 2.21 8.19
CA ASN A 6 44.98 2.05 9.29
C ASN A 6 44.11 3.28 9.54
N SER A 7 44.52 4.47 9.10
CA SER A 7 43.74 5.70 9.34
C SER A 7 42.58 5.88 8.33
N ARG A 8 42.80 5.47 7.07
CA ARG A 8 41.78 5.55 6.01
C ARG A 8 40.66 4.54 6.23
N ALA A 9 40.98 3.32 6.63
CA ALA A 9 39.99 2.31 6.97
C ALA A 9 39.15 2.70 8.19
N LYS A 10 39.75 3.21 9.26
CA LYS A 10 39.01 3.73 10.42
C LYS A 10 38.11 4.90 10.07
N ASN A 11 38.53 5.81 9.21
CA ASN A 11 37.69 6.92 8.77
C ASN A 11 36.51 6.46 7.88
N PHE A 12 36.76 5.50 6.99
CA PHE A 12 35.70 4.92 6.15
C PHE A 12 34.63 4.25 7.01
N TRP A 13 35.01 3.37 7.94
CA TRP A 13 34.09 2.68 8.84
C TRP A 13 33.33 3.65 9.77
N ASN A 14 33.97 4.70 10.28
CA ASN A 14 33.31 5.72 11.09
C ASN A 14 32.27 6.51 10.31
N VAL A 15 32.53 6.81 9.03
CA VAL A 15 31.55 7.51 8.16
C VAL A 15 30.37 6.59 7.84
N VAL A 16 30.63 5.32 7.51
CA VAL A 16 29.56 4.34 7.21
C VAL A 16 28.68 4.08 8.43
N ILE A 17 29.29 3.84 9.61
CA ILE A 17 28.53 3.62 10.86
C ILE A 17 27.72 4.87 11.24
N LYS A 18 28.32 6.05 11.15
CA LYS A 18 27.59 7.31 11.46
C LYS A 18 26.43 7.55 10.50
N SER A 19 26.59 7.25 9.21
CA SER A 19 25.49 7.39 8.24
C SER A 19 24.36 6.40 8.52
N GLN A 20 24.66 5.15 8.84
CA GLN A 20 23.65 4.12 9.18
C GLN A 20 22.94 4.45 10.49
N VAL A 21 23.66 4.88 11.51
CA VAL A 21 23.05 5.31 12.80
C VAL A 21 22.19 6.56 12.58
N ALA A 22 22.63 7.54 11.81
CA ALA A 22 21.84 8.73 11.51
C ALA A 22 20.57 8.39 10.72
N GLU A 23 20.66 7.45 9.78
CA GLU A 23 19.51 6.94 9.04
C GLU A 23 18.53 6.20 9.97
N TRP A 24 19.02 5.31 10.82
CA TRP A 24 18.21 4.60 11.81
C TRP A 24 17.51 5.56 12.76
N LEU A 25 18.23 6.53 13.33
CA LEU A 25 17.63 7.56 14.19
C LEU A 25 16.59 8.42 13.45
N GLY A 26 16.83 8.68 12.15
CA GLY A 26 15.86 9.34 11.28
C GLY A 26 14.56 8.53 11.15
N ARG A 27 14.65 7.23 10.90
CA ARG A 27 13.49 6.31 10.81
C ARG A 27 12.72 6.27 12.12
N VAL A 28 13.38 6.04 13.26
CA VAL A 28 12.74 6.01 14.58
C VAL A 28 12.00 7.33 14.88
N ARG A 29 12.61 8.46 14.57
CA ARG A 29 11.97 9.78 14.77
C ARG A 29 10.75 9.95 13.87
N ASP A 30 10.83 9.54 12.60
CA ASP A 30 9.75 9.63 11.64
C ASP A 30 8.58 8.72 12.08
N GLU A 31 8.85 7.50 12.56
CA GLU A 31 7.85 6.57 13.11
C GLU A 31 7.16 7.11 14.36
N VAL A 32 7.92 7.70 15.30
CA VAL A 32 7.35 8.31 16.50
C VAL A 32 6.46 9.51 16.14
N SER A 33 6.87 10.31 15.16
CA SER A 33 6.07 11.44 14.67
C SER A 33 4.78 10.96 14.02
N LEU A 34 4.85 9.91 13.21
CA LEU A 34 3.69 9.27 12.58
C LEU A 34 2.73 8.70 13.62
N TYR A 35 3.26 7.97 14.62
CA TYR A 35 2.46 7.43 15.71
C TYR A 35 1.72 8.54 16.49
N ARG A 36 2.39 9.64 16.79
CA ARG A 36 1.78 10.79 17.49
C ARG A 36 0.69 11.44 16.65
N HIS A 37 0.94 11.63 15.35
CA HIS A 37 -0.04 12.20 14.42
C HIS A 37 -1.28 11.31 14.33
N ASN A 38 -1.11 10.02 14.13
CA ASN A 38 -2.21 9.06 14.07
C ASN A 38 -2.98 8.99 15.41
N LYS A 39 -2.28 9.08 16.54
CA LYS A 39 -2.93 9.13 17.86
C LYS A 39 -3.74 10.41 18.08
N GLN A 40 -3.30 11.55 17.55
CA GLN A 40 -4.06 12.81 17.62
C GLN A 40 -5.29 12.76 16.73
N ASN A 41 -5.17 12.21 15.50
CA ASN A 41 -6.29 12.03 14.58
C ASN A 41 -7.35 11.07 15.13
N ARG A 42 -6.95 10.03 15.88
CA ARG A 42 -7.88 9.09 16.54
C ARG A 42 -8.81 9.75 17.56
N LYS A 43 -8.48 10.93 18.06
CA LYS A 43 -9.35 11.71 18.96
C LYS A 43 -10.42 12.54 18.24
N GLY A 44 -10.36 12.63 16.91
CA GLY A 44 -11.30 13.37 16.07
C GLY A 44 -12.39 12.45 15.54
N VAL A 45 -13.56 12.50 16.17
CA VAL A 45 -14.90 12.16 15.66
C VAL A 45 -14.98 10.95 14.72
N VAL A 46 -14.73 9.77 15.25
CA VAL A 46 -15.32 8.55 14.70
C VAL A 46 -16.62 8.32 15.46
N SER A 47 -17.75 8.25 14.75
CA SER A 47 -18.96 7.72 15.36
C SER A 47 -18.62 6.34 15.94
N PRO A 48 -18.96 6.04 17.20
CA PRO A 48 -18.69 4.73 17.81
C PRO A 48 -19.25 3.54 17.02
N ASP A 49 -20.21 3.80 16.14
CA ASP A 49 -20.93 2.81 15.33
C ASP A 49 -20.35 2.65 13.90
N ALA A 50 -19.28 3.34 13.54
CA ALA A 50 -18.69 3.21 12.20
C ALA A 50 -17.95 1.88 12.08
N GLN A 51 -18.49 0.99 11.25
CA GLN A 51 -17.80 -0.25 10.87
C GLN A 51 -16.44 0.09 10.23
N GLU A 52 -15.36 -0.51 10.72
CA GLU A 52 -14.00 -0.20 10.26
C GLU A 52 -13.63 -0.85 8.92
N ILE A 53 -14.43 -1.81 8.46
CA ILE A 53 -14.21 -2.58 7.23
C ILE A 53 -15.52 -2.68 6.46
N HIS A 54 -15.46 -2.37 5.17
CA HIS A 54 -16.58 -2.49 4.24
C HIS A 54 -16.14 -3.25 2.99
N VAL A 55 -17.03 -4.07 2.43
CA VAL A 55 -16.81 -4.74 1.14
C VAL A 55 -17.91 -4.29 0.18
N ILE A 56 -17.54 -3.55 -0.85
CA ILE A 56 -18.45 -3.02 -1.87
C ILE A 56 -18.29 -3.87 -3.13
N LYS A 57 -19.22 -4.75 -3.40
CA LYS A 57 -19.21 -5.65 -4.58
C LYS A 57 -19.46 -4.86 -5.86
N ASP A 58 -19.01 -5.41 -7.01
CA ASP A 58 -19.19 -4.84 -8.35
C ASP A 58 -18.73 -3.38 -8.43
N ALA A 59 -17.54 -3.11 -7.91
CA ALA A 59 -17.01 -1.74 -7.78
C ALA A 59 -16.85 -1.04 -9.14
N LEU A 60 -16.48 -1.79 -10.19
CA LEU A 60 -16.49 -1.33 -11.58
C LEU A 60 -17.68 -1.91 -12.35
N PRO A 61 -18.22 -1.18 -13.35
CA PRO A 61 -19.11 -1.79 -14.33
C PRO A 61 -18.47 -3.01 -14.97
N GLN A 62 -19.21 -4.09 -15.17
CA GLN A 62 -18.65 -5.38 -15.63
C GLN A 62 -17.91 -5.28 -16.98
N SER A 63 -18.40 -4.46 -17.90
CA SER A 63 -17.73 -4.22 -19.18
C SER A 63 -16.36 -3.55 -18.99
N THR A 64 -16.29 -2.53 -18.14
CA THR A 64 -15.04 -1.84 -17.79
C THR A 64 -14.06 -2.77 -17.08
N PHE A 65 -14.57 -3.60 -16.16
CA PHE A 65 -13.76 -4.58 -15.45
C PHE A 65 -13.14 -5.61 -16.41
N ASN A 66 -13.92 -6.18 -17.31
CA ASN A 66 -13.45 -7.16 -18.30
C ASN A 66 -12.42 -6.56 -19.27
N GLU A 67 -12.61 -5.30 -19.66
CA GLU A 67 -11.66 -4.58 -20.51
C GLU A 67 -10.35 -4.30 -19.77
N LEU A 68 -10.44 -3.89 -18.51
CA LEU A 68 -9.28 -3.65 -17.66
C LEU A 68 -8.43 -4.92 -17.49
N LEU A 69 -9.05 -6.08 -17.24
CA LEU A 69 -8.34 -7.36 -17.12
C LEU A 69 -7.54 -7.70 -18.37
N ARG A 70 -8.11 -7.51 -19.57
CA ARG A 70 -7.39 -7.76 -20.83
C ARG A 70 -6.12 -6.92 -20.95
N HIS A 71 -6.17 -5.67 -20.53
CA HIS A 71 -5.02 -4.76 -20.60
C HIS A 71 -3.96 -4.99 -19.52
N ILE A 72 -4.35 -5.52 -18.34
CA ILE A 72 -3.41 -5.81 -17.27
C ILE A 72 -2.47 -6.97 -17.63
N ASP A 73 -2.99 -8.02 -18.23
CA ASP A 73 -2.18 -9.18 -18.62
C ASP A 73 -1.18 -8.83 -19.75
N GLU A 74 -1.52 -7.86 -20.61
CA GLU A 74 -0.66 -7.39 -21.69
C GLU A 74 0.46 -6.44 -21.25
N LYS A 75 0.34 -5.80 -20.09
CA LYS A 75 1.20 -4.68 -19.67
C LYS A 75 1.85 -4.86 -18.31
N SER A 76 2.76 -5.81 -18.22
CA SER A 76 3.76 -5.83 -17.14
C SER A 76 4.89 -4.80 -17.32
N SER A 77 4.93 -4.07 -18.44
CA SER A 77 5.92 -3.02 -18.69
C SER A 77 5.54 -1.71 -17.98
N GLY A 78 6.42 -1.18 -17.17
CA GLY A 78 6.23 0.08 -16.43
C GLY A 78 6.00 -0.09 -14.92
N LEU A 79 5.99 -1.33 -14.42
CA LEU A 79 5.94 -1.59 -12.98
C LEU A 79 7.30 -1.24 -12.34
N VAL A 80 7.27 -0.37 -11.36
CA VAL A 80 8.40 -0.18 -10.45
C VAL A 80 8.36 -1.31 -9.43
N ARG A 81 9.39 -2.14 -9.41
CA ARG A 81 9.53 -3.19 -8.39
C ARG A 81 10.26 -2.66 -7.17
N SER A 82 9.77 -3.04 -6.01
CA SER A 82 10.46 -2.84 -4.73
C SER A 82 10.74 -4.18 -4.08
N GLU A 83 11.95 -4.27 -3.50
CA GLU A 83 12.44 -5.45 -2.78
C GLU A 83 13.10 -4.96 -1.50
N VAL A 84 12.27 -4.68 -0.52
CA VAL A 84 12.69 -4.26 0.82
C VAL A 84 12.16 -5.25 1.85
N GLU A 85 12.77 -5.32 3.02
CA GLU A 85 12.44 -6.28 4.09
C GLU A 85 10.94 -6.41 4.39
N TRP A 86 10.20 -5.32 4.34
CA TRP A 86 8.78 -5.28 4.69
C TRP A 86 7.82 -5.33 3.50
N ARG A 87 8.35 -5.21 2.24
CA ARG A 87 7.53 -5.22 1.02
C ARG A 87 8.32 -5.71 -0.18
N THR A 88 7.71 -6.64 -0.91
CA THR A 88 8.15 -7.06 -2.25
C THR A 88 6.97 -6.98 -3.21
N GLY A 89 7.16 -6.46 -4.43
CA GLY A 89 6.11 -6.35 -5.43
C GLY A 89 6.30 -5.21 -6.41
N GLY A 90 5.49 -5.21 -7.46
CA GLY A 90 5.42 -4.17 -8.47
C GLY A 90 4.37 -3.12 -8.15
N ALA A 91 4.58 -1.89 -8.59
CA ALA A 91 3.58 -0.82 -8.50
C ALA A 91 3.67 0.16 -9.66
N ILE A 92 2.51 0.75 -10.02
CA ILE A 92 2.41 1.92 -10.88
C ILE A 92 1.68 3.01 -10.08
N GLY A 93 2.32 4.14 -9.89
CA GLY A 93 1.74 5.27 -9.16
C GLY A 93 0.62 5.97 -9.92
N GLY A 94 -0.21 6.72 -9.19
CA GLY A 94 -1.36 7.40 -9.78
C GLY A 94 -0.99 8.45 -10.83
N HIS A 95 0.20 9.02 -10.76
CA HIS A 95 0.68 9.96 -11.77
C HIS A 95 0.88 9.25 -13.13
N GLU A 96 1.60 8.15 -13.14
CA GLU A 96 1.88 7.32 -14.30
C GLU A 96 0.60 6.68 -14.85
N LEU A 97 -0.28 6.20 -13.95
CA LEU A 97 -1.58 5.64 -14.36
C LEU A 97 -2.43 6.65 -15.13
N ARG A 98 -2.44 7.93 -14.72
CA ARG A 98 -3.23 8.98 -15.39
C ARG A 98 -2.71 9.32 -16.79
N GLN A 99 -1.45 9.07 -17.05
CA GLN A 99 -0.82 9.26 -18.38
C GLN A 99 -0.92 7.98 -19.22
N GLY A 100 -1.25 6.85 -18.61
CA GLY A 100 -1.28 5.54 -19.25
C GLY A 100 -2.61 5.18 -19.92
N LEU A 101 -2.57 4.11 -20.72
CA LEU A 101 -3.73 3.61 -21.46
C LEU A 101 -4.86 3.06 -20.57
N LEU A 102 -4.57 2.76 -19.30
CA LEU A 102 -5.56 2.27 -18.36
C LEU A 102 -6.46 3.39 -17.82
N TRP A 103 -6.01 4.64 -17.89
CA TRP A 103 -6.73 5.75 -17.27
C TRP A 103 -8.18 5.94 -17.77
N PRO A 104 -8.50 5.84 -19.07
CA PRO A 104 -9.89 5.94 -19.54
C PRO A 104 -10.84 4.97 -18.83
N LEU A 105 -10.35 3.78 -18.44
CA LEU A 105 -11.12 2.76 -17.71
C LEU A 105 -11.18 3.07 -16.20
N LEU A 106 -10.12 3.64 -15.64
CA LEU A 106 -9.99 3.92 -14.21
C LEU A 106 -10.63 5.23 -13.77
N LYS A 107 -10.82 6.20 -14.67
CA LYS A 107 -11.41 7.51 -14.34
C LYS A 107 -12.80 7.42 -13.71
N TYR A 108 -13.55 6.34 -13.93
CA TYR A 108 -14.83 6.09 -13.27
C TYR A 108 -14.70 6.14 -11.75
N LEU A 109 -13.59 5.63 -11.19
CA LEU A 109 -13.30 5.62 -9.76
C LEU A 109 -13.15 7.02 -9.14
N THR A 110 -13.00 8.06 -9.97
CA THR A 110 -12.92 9.46 -9.53
C THR A 110 -14.23 10.22 -9.72
N THR A 111 -15.27 9.58 -10.25
CA THR A 111 -16.56 10.22 -10.48
C THR A 111 -17.36 10.37 -9.19
N GLU A 112 -18.20 11.40 -9.15
CA GLU A 112 -19.11 11.63 -8.03
C GLU A 112 -20.12 10.47 -7.85
N SER A 113 -20.49 9.82 -8.95
CA SER A 113 -21.34 8.61 -8.91
C SER A 113 -20.70 7.48 -8.10
N PHE A 114 -19.41 7.19 -8.35
CA PHE A 114 -18.67 6.19 -7.59
C PHE A 114 -18.50 6.61 -6.12
N LEU A 115 -18.12 7.87 -5.87
CA LEU A 115 -17.91 8.37 -4.52
C LEU A 115 -19.22 8.36 -3.70
N ASN A 116 -20.34 8.71 -4.30
CA ASN A 116 -21.65 8.66 -3.64
C ASN A 116 -22.04 7.21 -3.29
N ARG A 117 -21.73 6.25 -4.15
CA ARG A 117 -21.90 4.82 -3.84
C ARG A 117 -21.07 4.40 -2.63
N VAL A 118 -19.79 4.80 -2.59
CA VAL A 118 -18.91 4.52 -1.44
C VAL A 118 -19.47 5.16 -0.16
N ARG A 119 -19.83 6.43 -0.19
CA ARG A 119 -20.42 7.16 0.95
C ARG A 119 -21.72 6.52 1.45
N SER A 120 -22.60 6.14 0.53
CA SER A 120 -23.86 5.47 0.88
C SER A 120 -23.65 4.13 1.57
N HIS A 121 -22.64 3.38 1.13
CA HIS A 121 -22.32 2.07 1.69
C HIS A 121 -21.63 2.19 3.06
N THR A 122 -20.69 3.11 3.21
CA THR A 122 -19.91 3.31 4.44
C THR A 122 -20.65 4.15 5.48
N LYS A 123 -21.66 4.92 5.08
CA LYS A 123 -22.31 5.96 5.89
C LYS A 123 -21.38 7.11 6.31
N ILE A 124 -20.21 7.23 5.67
CA ILE A 124 -19.26 8.32 5.91
C ILE A 124 -19.48 9.38 4.83
N HIS A 125 -20.35 10.34 5.09
CA HIS A 125 -20.80 11.32 4.11
C HIS A 125 -19.71 12.24 3.56
N GLN A 126 -18.64 12.47 4.33
CA GLN A 126 -17.53 13.33 3.93
C GLN A 126 -16.39 12.56 3.24
N LEU A 127 -16.52 11.25 3.08
CA LEU A 127 -15.46 10.42 2.49
C LEU A 127 -15.23 10.81 1.03
N GLN A 128 -13.99 11.08 0.67
CA GLN A 128 -13.58 11.46 -0.66
C GLN A 128 -12.17 10.94 -0.95
N LEU A 129 -11.83 10.80 -2.21
CA LEU A 129 -10.45 10.52 -2.59
C LEU A 129 -9.54 11.68 -2.18
N VAL A 130 -8.31 11.35 -1.79
CA VAL A 130 -7.27 12.36 -1.58
C VAL A 130 -6.96 13.10 -2.89
N PRO A 131 -6.28 14.26 -2.86
CA PRO A 131 -6.02 15.05 -4.06
C PRO A 131 -5.31 14.26 -5.17
N ALA A 132 -5.67 14.52 -6.43
CA ALA A 132 -5.13 13.83 -7.60
C ALA A 132 -3.60 13.99 -7.79
N ARG A 133 -2.99 15.00 -7.18
CA ARG A 133 -1.54 15.18 -7.14
C ARG A 133 -0.82 14.14 -6.27
N ASP A 134 -1.52 13.52 -5.32
CA ASP A 134 -0.95 12.42 -4.54
C ASP A 134 -0.93 11.15 -5.39
N THR A 135 0.25 10.60 -5.59
CA THR A 135 0.44 9.37 -6.37
C THR A 135 -0.28 8.17 -5.74
N ASN A 136 -0.59 8.22 -4.43
CA ASN A 136 -1.34 7.19 -3.73
C ASN A 136 -2.86 7.32 -3.89
N GLN A 137 -3.38 8.36 -4.55
CA GLN A 137 -4.82 8.51 -4.73
C GLN A 137 -5.44 7.27 -5.39
N ILE A 138 -4.82 6.80 -6.46
CA ILE A 138 -5.11 5.53 -7.14
C ILE A 138 -3.77 4.99 -7.65
N SER A 139 -3.42 3.78 -7.26
CA SER A 139 -2.23 3.10 -7.76
C SER A 139 -2.54 1.64 -8.10
N LEU A 140 -1.81 1.05 -9.03
CA LEU A 140 -1.89 -0.36 -9.35
C LEU A 140 -0.76 -1.09 -8.62
N LEU A 141 -1.09 -2.19 -7.96
CA LEU A 141 -0.13 -3.05 -7.28
C LEU A 141 -0.19 -4.45 -7.90
N ASP A 142 0.96 -4.98 -8.24
CA ASP A 142 1.15 -6.30 -8.87
C ASP A 142 2.06 -7.15 -7.97
N TYR A 143 1.54 -8.27 -7.50
CA TYR A 143 2.25 -9.23 -6.67
C TYR A 143 2.36 -10.56 -7.38
N ARG A 144 3.56 -11.13 -7.45
CA ARG A 144 3.86 -12.38 -8.14
C ARG A 144 4.58 -13.35 -7.22
N GLY A 145 4.15 -14.60 -7.26
CA GLY A 145 4.93 -15.69 -6.70
C GLY A 145 6.16 -15.94 -7.58
N GLN A 146 7.34 -15.58 -7.10
CA GLN A 146 8.59 -15.87 -7.79
C GLN A 146 8.81 -17.39 -7.77
N PRO A 147 9.33 -18.00 -8.85
CA PRO A 147 9.87 -19.35 -8.77
C PRO A 147 11.01 -19.29 -7.76
N GLY A 148 10.80 -19.81 -6.58
CA GLY A 148 11.88 -19.95 -5.61
C GLY A 148 12.93 -20.87 -6.21
N ASP A 149 14.22 -20.50 -6.12
CA ASP A 149 15.28 -21.49 -6.19
C ASP A 149 15.01 -22.48 -5.06
N THR A 150 14.47 -23.64 -5.42
CA THR A 150 14.13 -24.71 -4.46
C THR A 150 15.35 -25.26 -3.73
N ASP A 151 16.55 -24.83 -4.11
CA ASP A 151 17.82 -25.29 -3.56
C ASP A 151 18.35 -24.45 -2.38
N PHE A 152 17.72 -23.27 -2.10
CA PHE A 152 18.07 -22.46 -0.93
C PHE A 152 16.86 -22.35 0.02
N VAL A 153 16.41 -23.50 0.51
CA VAL A 153 15.47 -23.55 1.63
C VAL A 153 16.26 -23.28 2.90
N ASP A 154 16.37 -22.03 3.26
CA ASP A 154 16.80 -21.66 4.59
C ASP A 154 15.76 -22.21 5.59
N SER A 155 16.14 -23.24 6.35
CA SER A 155 15.26 -24.10 7.16
C SER A 155 14.67 -23.38 8.37
N ILE A 156 14.79 -22.07 8.51
CA ILE A 156 14.34 -21.27 9.65
C ILE A 156 13.15 -20.37 9.31
N ASN A 157 12.94 -19.96 8.04
CA ASN A 157 11.77 -19.19 7.62
C ASN A 157 11.13 -19.83 6.39
N LYS A 158 10.20 -20.74 6.61
CA LYS A 158 9.35 -21.38 5.57
C LYS A 158 8.26 -20.46 5.00
N GLU A 159 8.45 -19.16 4.99
CA GLU A 159 7.55 -18.26 4.26
C GLU A 159 8.02 -18.21 2.79
N ALA A 160 7.09 -18.47 1.88
CA ALA A 160 7.35 -18.49 0.44
C ALA A 160 8.05 -17.20 -0.01
N ALA A 161 9.10 -17.34 -0.84
CA ALA A 161 9.88 -16.22 -1.38
C ALA A 161 9.13 -15.37 -2.44
N GLY A 162 7.83 -15.16 -2.27
CA GLY A 162 6.97 -14.41 -3.17
C GLY A 162 6.68 -12.98 -2.71
N ASP A 163 6.10 -12.21 -3.61
CA ASP A 163 5.71 -10.83 -3.33
C ASP A 163 4.66 -10.74 -2.21
N GLY A 164 4.80 -9.76 -1.33
CA GLY A 164 3.92 -9.52 -0.21
C GLY A 164 4.21 -8.23 0.55
N ILE A 165 3.44 -7.96 1.59
CA ILE A 165 3.67 -6.85 2.54
C ILE A 165 3.47 -7.38 3.95
N SER A 166 4.41 -7.10 4.85
CA SER A 166 4.34 -7.45 6.26
C SER A 166 3.19 -6.74 7.00
N TRP A 167 2.84 -7.21 8.20
CA TRP A 167 1.86 -6.57 9.06
C TRP A 167 2.22 -5.10 9.34
N HIS A 168 1.28 -4.20 9.08
CA HIS A 168 1.44 -2.76 9.31
C HIS A 168 0.09 -2.06 9.45
N VAL A 169 0.14 -0.84 9.93
CA VAL A 169 -0.90 0.17 9.77
C VAL A 169 -0.37 1.28 8.88
N ASP A 170 -1.24 1.87 8.09
CA ASP A 170 -0.86 2.95 7.19
C ASP A 170 -0.52 4.23 7.95
N GLY A 171 0.50 4.93 7.46
CA GLY A 171 0.72 6.31 7.84
C GLY A 171 -0.25 7.26 7.12
N SER A 172 -0.58 8.39 7.75
CA SER A 172 -1.39 9.43 7.12
C SER A 172 -0.70 10.78 7.15
N ILE A 173 -0.69 11.47 6.00
CA ILE A 173 -0.30 12.87 5.88
C ILE A 173 -1.51 13.80 5.80
N TYR A 174 -2.71 13.26 5.93
CA TYR A 174 -3.96 14.02 5.91
C TYR A 174 -4.49 14.25 7.32
N LEU A 175 -5.26 15.32 7.50
CA LEU A 175 -5.84 15.67 8.80
C LEU A 175 -7.00 14.76 9.19
N GLY A 176 -7.70 14.16 8.21
CA GLY A 176 -8.71 13.15 8.45
C GLY A 176 -8.13 11.74 8.53
N ASP A 177 -8.95 10.81 9.00
CA ASP A 177 -8.62 9.39 9.02
C ASP A 177 -8.22 8.90 7.63
N ARG A 178 -7.28 7.97 7.57
CA ARG A 178 -6.89 7.31 6.33
C ARG A 178 -7.74 6.08 6.11
N TRP A 179 -8.47 6.08 5.01
CA TRP A 179 -9.22 4.92 4.53
C TRP A 179 -8.51 4.33 3.32
N ALA A 180 -8.05 3.11 3.46
CA ALA A 180 -7.44 2.35 2.38
C ALA A 180 -8.51 1.55 1.64
N GLY A 181 -8.59 1.72 0.33
CA GLY A 181 -9.47 0.96 -0.55
C GLY A 181 -8.66 0.02 -1.42
N ILE A 182 -8.92 -1.28 -1.34
CA ILE A 182 -8.29 -2.30 -2.17
C ILE A 182 -9.33 -2.87 -3.11
N LEU A 183 -9.28 -2.48 -4.38
CA LEU A 183 -10.12 -3.04 -5.44
C LEU A 183 -9.40 -4.22 -6.07
N VAL A 184 -9.91 -5.43 -5.85
CA VAL A 184 -9.28 -6.66 -6.32
C VAL A 184 -9.63 -6.88 -7.80
N LEU A 185 -8.63 -6.87 -8.66
CA LEU A 185 -8.76 -7.10 -10.09
C LEU A 185 -8.51 -8.57 -10.44
N LYS A 186 -7.45 -9.13 -9.87
CA LYS A 186 -7.03 -10.52 -10.08
C LYS A 186 -6.48 -11.09 -8.78
N GLU A 187 -6.83 -12.30 -8.44
CA GLU A 187 -6.25 -13.05 -7.33
C GLU A 187 -6.19 -14.53 -7.66
N ASP A 188 -5.22 -14.87 -8.50
CA ASP A 188 -4.91 -16.23 -8.93
C ASP A 188 -4.00 -16.87 -7.89
N THR A 189 -4.60 -17.40 -6.84
CA THR A 189 -3.92 -18.04 -5.71
C THR A 189 -4.51 -19.43 -5.45
N ARG A 190 -3.72 -20.31 -4.86
CA ARG A 190 -4.14 -21.70 -4.60
C ARG A 190 -5.18 -21.80 -3.48
N GLU A 191 -5.11 -20.87 -2.53
CA GLU A 191 -5.97 -20.84 -1.37
C GLU A 191 -7.35 -20.25 -1.69
N GLU A 192 -8.37 -20.65 -0.93
CA GLU A 192 -9.71 -20.04 -1.02
C GLU A 192 -9.77 -18.67 -0.36
N ASN A 193 -8.94 -18.44 0.66
CA ASN A 193 -8.82 -17.16 1.33
C ASN A 193 -7.92 -16.22 0.54
N SER A 194 -8.29 -14.95 0.51
CA SER A 194 -7.46 -13.88 -0.04
C SER A 194 -6.11 -13.79 0.66
N LYS A 195 -5.09 -13.36 -0.07
CA LYS A 195 -3.79 -13.00 0.52
C LYS A 195 -3.85 -11.70 1.34
N LEU A 196 -4.90 -10.88 1.18
CA LEU A 196 -5.17 -9.75 2.06
C LEU A 196 -5.73 -10.25 3.39
N GLU A 197 -5.03 -9.95 4.47
CA GLU A 197 -5.48 -10.20 5.84
C GLU A 197 -5.63 -8.89 6.60
N LEU A 198 -6.68 -8.78 7.39
CA LEU A 198 -7.01 -7.63 8.21
C LEU A 198 -7.14 -8.05 9.68
N ARG A 199 -6.79 -7.17 10.61
CA ARG A 199 -6.95 -7.39 12.06
C ARG A 199 -7.71 -6.22 12.70
N PRO A 200 -9.02 -6.12 12.50
CA PRO A 200 -9.82 -5.19 13.28
C PRO A 200 -9.77 -5.61 14.77
N ASN A 201 -9.48 -4.66 15.66
CA ASN A 201 -9.40 -4.90 17.09
C ASN A 201 -8.45 -6.07 17.53
N GLY A 202 -7.44 -6.36 16.70
CA GLY A 202 -6.46 -7.42 16.98
C GLY A 202 -6.89 -8.84 16.57
N GLU A 203 -8.12 -9.04 16.13
CA GLU A 203 -8.61 -10.32 15.65
C GLU A 203 -8.38 -10.47 14.14
N SER A 204 -7.89 -11.64 13.71
CA SER A 204 -7.61 -11.90 12.30
C SER A 204 -8.90 -12.16 11.53
N LEU A 205 -9.17 -11.32 10.54
CA LEU A 205 -10.25 -11.47 9.58
C LEU A 205 -9.70 -11.97 8.25
N GLN A 206 -10.15 -13.14 7.82
CA GLN A 206 -9.83 -13.69 6.51
C GLN A 206 -11.01 -13.49 5.57
N LEU A 207 -10.73 -12.98 4.37
CA LEU A 207 -11.73 -12.72 3.35
C LEU A 207 -11.69 -13.83 2.29
N GLN A 208 -12.87 -14.30 1.86
CA GLN A 208 -12.97 -15.30 0.79
C GLN A 208 -12.63 -14.67 -0.56
N LYS A 209 -11.64 -15.21 -1.25
CA LYS A 209 -11.15 -14.71 -2.55
C LYS A 209 -12.27 -14.53 -3.59
N ARG A 210 -13.18 -15.48 -3.69
CA ARG A 210 -14.31 -15.47 -4.64
C ARG A 210 -15.24 -14.27 -4.46
N ASP A 211 -15.33 -13.72 -3.25
CA ASP A 211 -16.20 -12.60 -2.92
C ASP A 211 -15.54 -11.24 -3.16
N LEU A 212 -14.25 -11.23 -3.51
CA LEU A 212 -13.45 -10.01 -3.62
C LEU A 212 -13.21 -9.55 -5.06
N ILE A 213 -13.33 -10.43 -6.06
CA ILE A 213 -13.10 -10.06 -7.46
C ILE A 213 -14.09 -8.96 -7.86
N ASN A 214 -13.59 -7.88 -8.45
CA ASN A 214 -14.34 -6.64 -8.74
C ASN A 214 -15.00 -6.03 -7.49
N SER A 215 -14.47 -6.29 -6.30
CA SER A 215 -14.96 -5.70 -5.05
C SER A 215 -13.94 -4.75 -4.46
N LEU A 216 -14.42 -3.64 -3.90
CA LEU A 216 -13.62 -2.71 -3.14
C LEU A 216 -13.69 -3.08 -1.65
N VAL A 217 -12.58 -3.56 -1.10
CA VAL A 217 -12.39 -3.71 0.35
C VAL A 217 -11.90 -2.37 0.88
N LEU A 218 -12.74 -1.67 1.63
CA LEU A 218 -12.42 -0.37 2.21
C LEU A 218 -12.30 -0.51 3.73
N PHE A 219 -11.18 -0.04 4.29
CA PHE A 219 -10.93 -0.13 5.74
C PHE A 219 -10.13 1.07 6.25
N ARG A 220 -10.19 1.29 7.57
CA ARG A 220 -9.38 2.33 8.23
C ARG A 220 -7.92 1.90 8.26
N GLY A 221 -7.16 2.29 7.23
CA GLY A 221 -5.77 1.89 7.06
C GLY A 221 -4.84 2.36 8.18
N ASP A 222 -5.13 3.50 8.81
CA ASP A 222 -4.38 4.04 9.95
C ASP A 222 -4.74 3.41 11.31
N HIS A 223 -5.68 2.46 11.32
CA HIS A 223 -6.15 1.80 12.53
C HIS A 223 -6.18 0.27 12.44
N VAL A 224 -6.69 -0.27 11.33
CA VAL A 224 -6.75 -1.71 11.09
C VAL A 224 -5.39 -2.20 10.64
N GLU A 225 -4.76 -3.06 11.45
CA GLU A 225 -3.53 -3.74 11.06
C GLU A 225 -3.82 -4.69 9.89
N HIS A 226 -2.97 -4.66 8.87
CA HIS A 226 -3.20 -5.43 7.66
C HIS A 226 -1.90 -5.88 6.99
N ARG A 227 -2.00 -6.93 6.17
CA ARG A 227 -0.88 -7.43 5.37
C ARG A 227 -1.35 -8.04 4.05
N VAL A 228 -0.42 -8.25 3.15
CA VAL A 228 -0.57 -9.18 2.03
C VAL A 228 0.37 -10.35 2.29
N ARG A 229 -0.18 -11.56 2.50
CA ARG A 229 0.65 -12.76 2.68
C ARG A 229 1.50 -12.99 1.43
N PRO A 230 2.75 -13.47 1.58
CA PRO A 230 3.60 -13.82 0.44
C PRO A 230 2.89 -14.76 -0.53
N LEU A 231 3.10 -14.51 -1.82
CA LEU A 231 2.54 -15.34 -2.89
C LEU A 231 3.42 -16.57 -3.13
N ASN A 232 2.79 -17.74 -3.30
CA ASN A 232 3.49 -18.96 -3.66
C ASN A 232 3.90 -18.94 -5.16
N PRO A 233 4.91 -19.73 -5.57
CA PRO A 233 5.30 -19.86 -6.97
C PRO A 233 4.11 -20.12 -7.89
N GLY A 234 4.00 -19.32 -8.96
CA GLY A 234 2.92 -19.37 -9.94
C GLY A 234 1.63 -18.65 -9.52
N GLU A 235 1.55 -18.09 -8.31
CA GLU A 235 0.43 -17.24 -7.91
C GLU A 235 0.61 -15.81 -8.44
N HIS A 236 -0.51 -15.13 -8.71
CA HIS A 236 -0.53 -13.76 -9.22
C HIS A 236 -1.72 -12.98 -8.63
N ARG A 237 -1.45 -11.80 -8.08
CA ARG A 237 -2.47 -10.91 -7.53
C ARG A 237 -2.26 -9.48 -8.03
N VAL A 238 -3.33 -8.89 -8.56
CA VAL A 238 -3.34 -7.49 -9.03
C VAL A 238 -4.49 -6.75 -8.39
N VAL A 239 -4.20 -5.59 -7.84
CA VAL A 239 -5.19 -4.74 -7.21
C VAL A 239 -4.99 -3.26 -7.57
N LEU A 240 -6.06 -2.48 -7.48
CA LEU A 240 -5.95 -1.03 -7.37
C LEU A 240 -6.03 -0.65 -5.89
N SER A 241 -5.07 0.12 -5.44
CA SER A 241 -5.09 0.77 -4.14
C SER A 241 -5.63 2.18 -4.31
N LEU A 242 -6.67 2.51 -3.55
CA LEU A 242 -7.31 3.81 -3.53
C LEU A 242 -7.17 4.42 -2.14
N LEU A 243 -6.86 5.70 -2.07
CA LEU A 243 -6.72 6.39 -0.79
C LEU A 243 -7.84 7.41 -0.61
N PHE A 244 -8.60 7.22 0.49
CA PHE A 244 -9.69 8.12 0.86
C PHE A 244 -9.42 8.78 2.21
N SER A 245 -10.05 9.92 2.43
CA SER A 245 -10.11 10.60 3.73
C SER A 245 -11.39 11.43 3.85
N PRO A 246 -12.00 11.53 5.04
CA PRO A 246 -13.09 12.48 5.28
C PRO A 246 -12.58 13.93 5.34
N ASN A 247 -11.29 14.14 5.57
CA ASN A 247 -10.64 15.45 5.52
C ASN A 247 -9.27 15.33 4.84
N PRO A 248 -9.18 15.42 3.50
CA PRO A 248 -7.95 15.22 2.74
C PRO A 248 -7.07 16.48 2.69
N VAL A 249 -7.17 17.35 3.69
CA VAL A 249 -6.24 18.46 3.85
C VAL A 249 -4.90 17.90 4.32
N MET A 250 -3.86 18.16 3.53
CA MET A 250 -2.51 17.66 3.79
C MET A 250 -1.89 18.38 4.99
N THR A 251 -1.21 17.62 5.84
CA THR A 251 -0.44 18.16 6.96
C THR A 251 0.67 19.09 6.49
N LYS A 252 1.01 20.07 7.33
CA LYS A 252 2.20 20.93 7.12
C LYS A 252 3.43 20.40 7.87
N ASN A 253 3.32 19.24 8.54
CA ASN A 253 4.44 18.65 9.29
C ASN A 253 5.51 18.11 8.33
N PRO A 254 6.72 18.70 8.28
CA PRO A 254 7.75 18.32 7.32
C PRO A 254 8.27 16.88 7.55
N LEU A 255 8.19 16.35 8.76
CA LEU A 255 8.63 14.98 9.06
C LEU A 255 7.69 13.95 8.44
N LEU A 256 6.38 14.19 8.51
CA LEU A 256 5.38 13.32 7.89
C LEU A 256 5.45 13.38 6.36
N LEU A 257 5.62 14.57 5.80
CA LEU A 257 5.81 14.74 4.35
C LEU A 257 7.07 14.02 3.87
N ARG A 258 8.18 14.13 4.60
CA ARG A 258 9.41 13.41 4.29
C ARG A 258 9.26 11.90 4.41
N TYR A 259 8.54 11.41 5.42
CA TYR A 259 8.23 10.00 5.56
C TYR A 259 7.44 9.49 4.33
N GLN A 260 6.34 10.17 3.97
CA GLN A 260 5.54 9.80 2.79
C GLN A 260 6.36 9.83 1.49
N SER A 261 7.23 10.82 1.32
CA SER A 261 8.14 10.91 0.18
C SER A 261 9.06 9.67 0.08
N ARG A 262 9.57 9.16 1.20
CA ARG A 262 10.36 7.91 1.23
C ARG A 262 9.52 6.68 0.89
N VAL A 263 8.30 6.61 1.41
CA VAL A 263 7.37 5.53 1.06
C VAL A 263 7.08 5.55 -0.44
N ASN A 264 6.79 6.72 -1.02
CA ASN A 264 6.56 6.86 -2.46
C ASN A 264 7.79 6.44 -3.28
N GLN A 265 9.00 6.78 -2.82
CA GLN A 265 10.24 6.34 -3.47
C GLN A 265 10.37 4.82 -3.52
N VAL A 266 10.00 4.13 -2.43
CA VAL A 266 10.02 2.65 -2.37
C VAL A 266 8.97 2.05 -3.29
N PHE A 267 7.74 2.56 -3.27
CA PHE A 267 6.63 1.99 -4.04
C PHE A 267 6.68 2.32 -5.52
N TYR A 268 7.03 3.55 -5.88
CA TYR A 268 6.83 4.09 -7.23
C TYR A 268 8.11 4.61 -7.88
N GLY A 269 9.25 4.47 -7.22
CA GLY A 269 10.54 4.97 -7.73
C GLY A 269 10.64 6.51 -7.80
N ASN A 270 9.67 7.22 -7.24
CA ASN A 270 9.67 8.68 -7.18
C ASN A 270 9.26 9.17 -5.79
N SER A 271 9.69 10.36 -5.41
CA SER A 271 9.43 10.97 -4.10
C SER A 271 8.38 12.09 -4.18
N ALA A 272 7.67 12.22 -5.29
CA ALA A 272 6.65 13.25 -5.47
C ALA A 272 5.46 13.08 -4.51
N LEU A 273 4.97 14.22 -4.00
CA LEU A 273 3.80 14.35 -3.13
C LEU A 273 2.76 15.22 -3.81
#